data_3351cb87d339415f8a968a54ac713a38
#
_entry.id   3351cb87d339415f8a968a54ac713a38
#
_cell.length_a   1.000
_cell.length_b   1.000
_cell.length_c   1.000
_cell.angle_alpha   90.00
_cell.angle_beta   90.00
_cell.angle_gamma   90.00
#
_symmetry.space_group_name_H-M   'P 1'
#
loop_
_entity.id
_entity.type
_entity.pdbx_description
1 polymer ?
#
loop_
_entity_poly.entity_id
_entity_poly.type
_entity_poly.pdbx_seq_one_letter_code
_entity_poly.pdbx_strand_id
1 'polypeptide(L)'
;MAYGAEFILTLFTNDPQLAAAADRAGVDRIGIDIERIGKHLRQGHLPTWISDHREENLPGIHAALGQARLFARCNPIHGESGGEIERLLDSGVQVLMLPYFKSAHEAERFIRLVDGRAHPVLLLETREAAALTPVLCRIPGVREIHVGLNDMRLSLGWPSHFHVLVSEFLERLCAAIREADIRLGVGGVGRCGDDGLPIPSDLVIAQLPRLGATSALLSRAFFRPPMPEDLGLEMRRLRACLEEYSAMPEEWLLGRRDELAALLARRFPD
;
A
#
# COMPACT_ATOMS: atom_id res chain seq x y z
N MET A 1 -7.13 -14.00 16.90
CA MET A 1 -7.33 -14.14 15.44
C MET A 1 -5.95 -14.20 14.79
N ALA A 2 -5.79 -14.91 13.68
CA ALA A 2 -4.48 -15.15 13.07
C ALA A 2 -4.05 -13.94 12.24
N TYR A 3 -2.90 -13.35 12.56
CA TYR A 3 -2.38 -12.12 11.91
C TYR A 3 -2.37 -12.24 10.37
N GLY A 4 -1.82 -13.35 9.85
CA GLY A 4 -1.76 -13.57 8.42
C GLY A 4 -3.10 -13.71 7.74
N ALA A 5 -4.11 -14.29 8.42
CA ALA A 5 -5.45 -14.43 7.88
C ALA A 5 -6.22 -13.09 7.83
N GLU A 6 -5.94 -12.19 8.79
CA GLU A 6 -6.59 -10.88 8.89
C GLU A 6 -5.82 -9.77 8.16
N PHE A 7 -4.60 -10.07 7.70
CA PHE A 7 -3.77 -9.12 6.98
C PHE A 7 -4.39 -8.76 5.63
N ILE A 8 -4.64 -7.47 5.39
CA ILE A 8 -5.31 -6.99 4.19
C ILE A 8 -4.31 -6.84 3.04
N LEU A 9 -4.56 -7.56 1.96
CA LEU A 9 -3.78 -7.50 0.73
C LEU A 9 -4.58 -6.77 -0.36
N THR A 10 -3.95 -5.79 -1.00
CA THR A 10 -4.58 -4.94 -2.01
C THR A 10 -3.85 -5.06 -3.35
N LEU A 11 -4.60 -5.28 -4.43
CA LEU A 11 -4.09 -5.37 -5.80
C LEU A 11 -4.61 -4.24 -6.68
N PHE A 12 -3.70 -3.59 -7.41
CA PHE A 12 -4.06 -2.73 -8.54
C PHE A 12 -4.00 -3.51 -9.85
N THR A 13 -5.12 -3.57 -10.56
CA THR A 13 -5.20 -4.14 -11.92
C THR A 13 -6.37 -3.55 -12.69
N ASN A 14 -6.19 -3.40 -14.01
CA ASN A 14 -7.26 -3.11 -14.97
C ASN A 14 -7.62 -4.33 -15.82
N ASP A 15 -7.05 -5.49 -15.53
CA ASP A 15 -7.34 -6.77 -16.18
C ASP A 15 -8.38 -7.56 -15.38
N PRO A 16 -9.63 -7.75 -15.91
CA PRO A 16 -10.67 -8.50 -15.22
C PRO A 16 -10.32 -9.97 -15.00
N GLN A 17 -9.47 -10.58 -15.83
CA GLN A 17 -9.07 -11.98 -15.67
C GLN A 17 -8.14 -12.14 -14.47
N LEU A 18 -7.16 -11.22 -14.34
CA LEU A 18 -6.28 -11.17 -13.18
C LEU A 18 -7.09 -10.82 -11.91
N ALA A 19 -8.04 -9.89 -12.00
CA ALA A 19 -8.92 -9.53 -10.89
C ALA A 19 -9.70 -10.75 -10.38
N ALA A 20 -10.34 -11.52 -11.28
CA ALA A 20 -11.06 -12.73 -10.92
C ALA A 20 -10.16 -13.82 -10.32
N ALA A 21 -8.94 -13.98 -10.85
CA ALA A 21 -7.97 -14.94 -10.30
C ALA A 21 -7.49 -14.53 -8.91
N ALA A 22 -7.22 -13.24 -8.69
CA ALA A 22 -6.80 -12.68 -7.41
C ALA A 22 -7.92 -12.75 -6.35
N ASP A 23 -9.17 -12.49 -6.72
CA ASP A 23 -10.34 -12.63 -5.86
C ASP A 23 -10.48 -14.08 -5.35
N ARG A 24 -10.44 -15.06 -6.29
CA ARG A 24 -10.46 -16.49 -5.91
C ARG A 24 -9.26 -16.91 -5.07
N ALA A 25 -8.12 -16.25 -5.23
CA ALA A 25 -6.91 -16.50 -4.45
C ALA A 25 -6.97 -15.88 -3.03
N GLY A 26 -7.99 -15.08 -2.71
CA GLY A 26 -8.18 -14.48 -1.39
C GLY A 26 -7.46 -13.13 -1.22
N VAL A 27 -7.32 -12.34 -2.29
CA VAL A 27 -6.94 -10.92 -2.20
C VAL A 27 -8.14 -10.13 -1.70
N ASP A 28 -7.94 -9.25 -0.71
CA ASP A 28 -9.04 -8.60 0.01
C ASP A 28 -9.59 -7.37 -0.71
N ARG A 29 -8.73 -6.66 -1.46
CA ARG A 29 -9.11 -5.44 -2.19
C ARG A 29 -8.49 -5.46 -3.57
N ILE A 30 -9.29 -5.25 -4.59
CA ILE A 30 -8.85 -5.29 -5.99
C ILE A 30 -9.45 -4.08 -6.71
N GLY A 31 -8.65 -3.39 -7.50
CA GLY A 31 -9.15 -2.25 -8.24
C GLY A 31 -8.09 -1.46 -8.99
N ILE A 32 -8.41 -0.21 -9.25
CA ILE A 32 -7.66 0.62 -10.18
C ILE A 32 -6.89 1.76 -9.52
N ASP A 33 -5.84 2.19 -10.21
CA ASP A 33 -5.04 3.36 -9.86
C ASP A 33 -5.21 4.43 -10.94
N ILE A 34 -6.03 5.45 -10.66
CA ILE A 34 -6.25 6.56 -11.60
C ILE A 34 -5.43 7.81 -11.25
N GLU A 35 -4.49 7.70 -10.32
CA GLU A 35 -3.61 8.80 -9.96
C GLU A 35 -2.75 9.22 -11.16
N ARG A 36 -2.96 10.45 -11.66
CA ARG A 36 -2.23 11.06 -12.78
C ARG A 36 -1.68 12.43 -12.46
N ILE A 37 -2.43 13.24 -11.68
CA ILE A 37 -2.10 14.63 -11.39
C ILE A 37 -0.75 14.70 -10.65
N GLY A 38 0.22 15.37 -11.28
CA GLY A 38 1.58 15.54 -10.76
C GLY A 38 2.47 14.27 -10.81
N LYS A 39 1.95 13.08 -11.13
CA LYS A 39 2.71 11.84 -11.10
C LYS A 39 3.85 11.81 -12.14
N HIS A 40 3.60 12.32 -13.34
CA HIS A 40 4.63 12.43 -14.37
C HIS A 40 5.79 13.36 -13.97
N LEU A 41 5.50 14.45 -13.27
CA LEU A 41 6.53 15.36 -12.79
C LEU A 41 7.42 14.73 -11.71
N ARG A 42 6.84 13.89 -10.85
CA ARG A 42 7.55 13.23 -9.75
C ARG A 42 8.33 12.00 -10.20
N GLN A 43 7.75 11.21 -11.09
CA GLN A 43 8.21 9.86 -11.40
C GLN A 43 8.54 9.63 -12.88
N GLY A 44 8.20 10.55 -13.80
CA GLY A 44 8.36 10.35 -15.24
C GLY A 44 9.80 10.21 -15.75
N HIS A 45 10.79 10.60 -14.93
CA HIS A 45 12.22 10.43 -15.20
C HIS A 45 12.82 9.17 -14.54
N LEU A 46 12.01 8.41 -13.80
CA LEU A 46 12.41 7.21 -13.09
C LEU A 46 11.89 5.97 -13.82
N PRO A 47 12.54 4.81 -13.66
CA PRO A 47 12.03 3.53 -14.17
C PRO A 47 10.84 3.03 -13.34
N THR A 48 9.89 3.92 -13.07
CA THR A 48 8.65 3.62 -12.36
C THR A 48 7.50 3.49 -13.34
N TRP A 49 6.62 2.55 -13.05
CA TRP A 49 5.42 2.36 -13.86
C TRP A 49 4.37 3.39 -13.46
N ILE A 50 3.90 4.17 -14.44
CA ILE A 50 2.69 4.98 -14.30
C ILE A 50 1.54 4.16 -14.85
N SER A 51 0.52 3.96 -14.04
CA SER A 51 -0.67 3.20 -14.40
C SER A 51 -1.39 3.82 -15.61
N ASP A 52 -1.88 2.99 -16.52
CA ASP A 52 -2.76 3.37 -17.62
C ASP A 52 -4.25 3.12 -17.29
N HIS A 53 -4.57 2.74 -16.05
CA HIS A 53 -5.92 2.48 -15.58
C HIS A 53 -6.83 3.70 -15.74
N ARG A 54 -8.10 3.47 -16.03
CA ARG A 54 -9.12 4.50 -16.24
C ARG A 54 -10.40 4.14 -15.50
N GLU A 55 -11.25 5.14 -15.21
CA GLU A 55 -12.56 4.91 -14.58
C GLU A 55 -13.40 3.90 -15.37
N GLU A 56 -13.28 3.88 -16.71
CA GLU A 56 -13.99 2.95 -17.60
C GLU A 56 -13.60 1.47 -17.38
N ASN A 57 -12.51 1.18 -16.69
CA ASN A 57 -12.14 -0.19 -16.32
C ASN A 57 -12.96 -0.72 -15.14
N LEU A 58 -13.54 0.16 -14.29
CA LEU A 58 -14.24 -0.24 -13.06
C LEU A 58 -15.37 -1.25 -13.29
N PRO A 59 -16.27 -1.10 -14.27
CA PRO A 59 -17.37 -2.07 -14.46
C PRO A 59 -16.85 -3.48 -14.73
N GLY A 60 -15.78 -3.62 -15.53
CA GLY A 60 -15.18 -4.92 -15.83
C GLY A 60 -14.51 -5.57 -14.62
N ILE A 61 -13.81 -4.76 -13.82
CA ILE A 61 -13.20 -5.22 -12.56
C ILE A 61 -14.30 -5.59 -11.57
N HIS A 62 -15.30 -4.73 -11.35
CA HIS A 62 -16.41 -4.99 -10.42
C HIS A 62 -17.15 -6.29 -10.74
N ALA A 63 -17.45 -6.51 -12.01
CA ALA A 63 -18.12 -7.74 -12.46
C ALA A 63 -17.29 -9.02 -12.25
N ALA A 64 -15.97 -8.88 -12.12
CA ALA A 64 -15.05 -10.00 -11.91
C ALA A 64 -14.86 -10.39 -10.43
N LEU A 65 -15.34 -9.55 -9.48
CA LEU A 65 -15.17 -9.76 -8.05
C LEU A 65 -16.35 -10.53 -7.45
N GLY A 66 -16.05 -11.51 -6.60
CA GLY A 66 -17.03 -12.26 -5.80
C GLY A 66 -16.94 -11.94 -4.30
N GLN A 67 -15.76 -11.74 -3.76
CA GLN A 67 -15.51 -11.54 -2.32
C GLN A 67 -14.68 -10.28 -2.02
N ALA A 68 -13.68 -9.97 -2.86
CA ALA A 68 -12.83 -8.81 -2.68
C ALA A 68 -13.63 -7.51 -2.78
N ARG A 69 -13.23 -6.52 -1.99
CA ARG A 69 -13.82 -5.18 -2.07
C ARG A 69 -13.26 -4.43 -3.27
N LEU A 70 -14.15 -3.79 -4.03
CA LEU A 70 -13.73 -2.91 -5.12
C LEU A 70 -12.99 -1.69 -4.57
N PHE A 71 -11.78 -1.50 -5.07
CA PHE A 71 -10.82 -0.50 -4.59
C PHE A 71 -10.45 0.49 -5.70
N ALA A 72 -10.24 1.76 -5.34
CA ALA A 72 -9.66 2.73 -6.26
C ALA A 72 -8.70 3.68 -5.54
N ARG A 73 -7.60 4.08 -6.20
CA ARG A 73 -6.80 5.22 -5.82
C ARG A 73 -7.19 6.39 -6.74
N CYS A 74 -7.72 7.46 -6.14
CA CYS A 74 -8.12 8.67 -6.86
C CYS A 74 -6.91 9.57 -7.16
N ASN A 75 -7.14 10.73 -7.75
CA ASN A 75 -6.13 11.77 -7.84
C ASN A 75 -5.92 12.49 -6.49
N PRO A 76 -4.77 13.16 -6.28
CA PRO A 76 -4.61 14.14 -5.22
C PRO A 76 -5.75 15.17 -5.25
N ILE A 77 -6.09 15.76 -4.10
CA ILE A 77 -7.17 16.76 -4.02
C ILE A 77 -6.94 17.90 -5.02
N HIS A 78 -7.96 18.16 -5.85
CA HIS A 78 -7.97 19.20 -6.89
C HIS A 78 -9.36 19.83 -7.03
N GLY A 79 -9.54 20.74 -7.99
CA GLY A 79 -10.81 21.45 -8.20
C GLY A 79 -12.00 20.53 -8.44
N GLU A 80 -11.81 19.48 -9.26
CA GLU A 80 -12.85 18.54 -9.69
C GLU A 80 -12.95 17.28 -8.82
N SER A 81 -12.24 17.21 -7.68
CA SER A 81 -12.25 16.00 -6.82
C SER A 81 -13.65 15.58 -6.38
N GLY A 82 -14.59 16.54 -6.20
CA GLY A 82 -15.96 16.19 -5.84
C GLY A 82 -16.63 15.32 -6.90
N GLY A 83 -16.55 15.72 -8.16
CA GLY A 83 -17.11 14.94 -9.28
C GLY A 83 -16.39 13.63 -9.54
N GLU A 84 -15.05 13.60 -9.37
CA GLU A 84 -14.26 12.37 -9.51
C GLU A 84 -14.66 11.33 -8.44
N ILE A 85 -14.69 11.73 -7.17
CA ILE A 85 -15.04 10.84 -6.06
C ILE A 85 -16.48 10.34 -6.21
N GLU A 86 -17.43 11.20 -6.63
CA GLU A 86 -18.82 10.82 -6.87
C GLU A 86 -18.91 9.70 -7.92
N ARG A 87 -18.28 9.88 -9.09
CA ARG A 87 -18.26 8.84 -10.15
C ARG A 87 -17.64 7.51 -9.68
N LEU A 88 -16.59 7.56 -8.86
CA LEU A 88 -15.97 6.36 -8.30
C LEU A 88 -16.94 5.62 -7.35
N LEU A 89 -17.63 6.37 -6.49
CA LEU A 89 -18.61 5.82 -5.56
C LEU A 89 -19.84 5.25 -6.30
N ASP A 90 -20.33 5.94 -7.31
CA ASP A 90 -21.44 5.49 -8.18
C ASP A 90 -21.07 4.21 -8.96
N SER A 91 -19.78 4.02 -9.26
CA SER A 91 -19.25 2.79 -9.87
C SER A 91 -19.13 1.62 -8.88
N GLY A 92 -19.53 1.79 -7.62
CA GLY A 92 -19.51 0.77 -6.59
C GLY A 92 -18.18 0.62 -5.83
N VAL A 93 -17.28 1.60 -5.91
CA VAL A 93 -16.02 1.58 -5.14
C VAL A 93 -16.32 1.59 -3.64
N GLN A 94 -15.82 0.58 -2.94
CA GLN A 94 -16.04 0.34 -1.51
C GLN A 94 -14.85 0.79 -0.65
N VAL A 95 -13.67 0.93 -1.24
CA VAL A 95 -12.45 1.43 -0.59
C VAL A 95 -11.81 2.46 -1.50
N LEU A 96 -11.59 3.67 -0.99
CA LEU A 96 -11.03 4.78 -1.76
C LEU A 96 -9.76 5.30 -1.09
N MET A 97 -8.68 5.40 -1.85
CA MET A 97 -7.38 5.86 -1.37
C MET A 97 -7.05 7.25 -1.92
N LEU A 98 -6.74 8.19 -1.01
CA LEU A 98 -6.22 9.51 -1.35
C LEU A 98 -4.69 9.48 -1.40
N PRO A 99 -4.05 9.72 -2.57
CA PRO A 99 -2.60 9.83 -2.67
C PRO A 99 -2.11 11.26 -2.44
N TYR A 100 -0.80 11.40 -2.20
CA TYR A 100 0.03 12.58 -2.35
C TYR A 100 -0.52 13.89 -1.76
N PHE A 101 -1.27 13.82 -0.69
CA PHE A 101 -1.72 15.00 0.04
C PHE A 101 -0.56 15.57 0.90
N LYS A 102 -0.63 16.88 1.23
CA LYS A 102 0.40 17.61 1.98
C LYS A 102 -0.13 18.37 3.18
N SER A 103 -1.44 18.44 3.34
CA SER A 103 -2.08 19.20 4.42
C SER A 103 -3.23 18.41 5.06
N ALA A 104 -3.52 18.72 6.32
CA ALA A 104 -4.68 18.18 7.00
C ALA A 104 -5.99 18.58 6.31
N HIS A 105 -6.04 19.78 5.72
CA HIS A 105 -7.22 20.27 4.98
C HIS A 105 -7.56 19.38 3.77
N GLU A 106 -6.56 18.90 3.02
CA GLU A 106 -6.78 17.97 1.90
C GLU A 106 -7.33 16.62 2.40
N ALA A 107 -6.79 16.10 3.50
CA ALA A 107 -7.29 14.88 4.13
C ALA A 107 -8.74 15.05 4.64
N GLU A 108 -9.05 16.14 5.34
CA GLU A 108 -10.41 16.46 5.79
C GLU A 108 -11.38 16.63 4.62
N ARG A 109 -10.96 17.32 3.54
CA ARG A 109 -11.79 17.47 2.35
C ARG A 109 -12.10 16.13 1.71
N PHE A 110 -11.11 15.24 1.61
CA PHE A 110 -11.30 13.88 1.13
C PHE A 110 -12.31 13.10 1.98
N ILE A 111 -12.14 13.10 3.30
CA ILE A 111 -13.07 12.41 4.21
C ILE A 111 -14.50 12.94 4.06
N ARG A 112 -14.68 14.27 3.95
CA ARG A 112 -16.00 14.87 3.72
C ARG A 112 -16.61 14.46 2.37
N LEU A 113 -15.82 14.37 1.31
CA LEU A 113 -16.29 13.97 -0.02
C LEU A 113 -16.69 12.49 -0.06
N VAL A 114 -15.96 11.63 0.66
CA VAL A 114 -16.32 10.21 0.78
C VAL A 114 -17.61 10.03 1.60
N ASP A 115 -17.84 10.86 2.61
CA ASP A 115 -19.06 10.94 3.43
C ASP A 115 -19.55 9.58 3.96
N GLY A 116 -18.62 8.72 4.38
CA GLY A 116 -18.93 7.39 4.93
C GLY A 116 -19.43 6.35 3.90
N ARG A 117 -19.57 6.72 2.62
CA ARG A 117 -20.06 5.83 1.55
C ARG A 117 -19.04 4.76 1.11
N ALA A 118 -17.76 4.99 1.39
CA ALA A 118 -16.68 4.03 1.21
C ALA A 118 -15.71 4.06 2.39
N HIS A 119 -14.84 3.07 2.50
CA HIS A 119 -13.75 3.06 3.47
C HIS A 119 -12.61 3.97 2.98
N PRO A 120 -12.31 5.08 3.66
CA PRO A 120 -11.24 5.97 3.25
C PRO A 120 -9.88 5.44 3.70
N VAL A 121 -8.88 5.53 2.80
CA VAL A 121 -7.47 5.24 3.08
C VAL A 121 -6.66 6.49 2.75
N LEU A 122 -5.88 6.98 3.69
CA LEU A 122 -4.93 8.07 3.44
C LEU A 122 -3.57 7.47 3.06
N LEU A 123 -3.07 7.75 1.85
CA LEU A 123 -1.73 7.32 1.43
C LEU A 123 -0.70 8.37 1.86
N LEU A 124 -0.07 8.10 3.00
CA LEU A 124 0.93 8.97 3.62
C LEU A 124 2.30 8.78 2.94
N GLU A 125 2.65 9.68 2.02
CA GLU A 125 3.81 9.49 1.17
C GLU A 125 4.59 10.79 0.88
N THR A 126 4.31 11.86 1.66
CA THR A 126 5.04 13.12 1.59
C THR A 126 5.60 13.47 2.97
N ARG A 127 6.76 14.13 3.00
CA ARG A 127 7.39 14.60 4.24
C ARG A 127 6.48 15.57 5.00
N GLU A 128 5.77 16.42 4.26
CA GLU A 128 4.85 17.40 4.81
C GLU A 128 3.69 16.72 5.54
N ALA A 129 3.05 15.72 4.90
CA ALA A 129 1.96 14.97 5.52
C ALA A 129 2.45 14.11 6.69
N ALA A 130 3.65 13.53 6.60
CA ALA A 130 4.25 12.75 7.70
C ALA A 130 4.43 13.59 8.98
N ALA A 131 4.82 14.86 8.84
CA ALA A 131 4.92 15.78 9.98
C ALA A 131 3.57 16.08 10.64
N LEU A 132 2.46 15.86 9.92
CA LEU A 132 1.09 16.08 10.38
C LEU A 132 0.42 14.83 10.97
N THR A 133 1.11 13.71 11.08
CA THR A 133 0.53 12.43 11.54
C THR A 133 -0.31 12.56 12.81
N PRO A 134 0.12 13.26 13.89
CA PRO A 134 -0.70 13.43 15.08
C PRO A 134 -2.02 14.19 14.85
N VAL A 135 -2.04 15.08 13.85
CA VAL A 135 -3.26 15.83 13.46
C VAL A 135 -4.13 14.94 12.60
N LEU A 136 -3.56 14.24 11.60
CA LEU A 136 -4.30 13.33 10.70
C LEU A 136 -5.02 12.24 11.48
N CYS A 137 -4.38 11.67 12.49
CA CYS A 137 -4.95 10.64 13.34
C CYS A 137 -6.17 11.11 14.18
N ARG A 138 -6.36 12.43 14.34
CA ARG A 138 -7.50 13.00 15.07
C ARG A 138 -8.65 13.45 14.17
N ILE A 139 -8.48 13.41 12.84
CA ILE A 139 -9.54 13.78 11.91
C ILE A 139 -10.66 12.75 12.00
N PRO A 140 -11.90 13.15 12.35
CA PRO A 140 -13.03 12.23 12.39
C PRO A 140 -13.25 11.55 11.03
N GLY A 141 -13.37 10.23 11.03
CA GLY A 141 -13.55 9.43 9.81
C GLY A 141 -12.26 8.86 9.23
N VAL A 142 -11.07 9.27 9.66
CA VAL A 142 -9.82 8.58 9.33
C VAL A 142 -9.78 7.25 10.06
N ARG A 143 -9.67 6.16 9.31
CA ARG A 143 -9.70 4.78 9.84
C ARG A 143 -8.51 3.95 9.39
N GLU A 144 -7.81 4.39 8.35
CA GLU A 144 -6.65 3.70 7.78
C GLU A 144 -5.67 4.69 7.17
N ILE A 145 -4.40 4.52 7.51
CA ILE A 145 -3.28 5.24 6.91
C ILE A 145 -2.35 4.19 6.32
N HIS A 146 -2.05 4.32 5.03
CA HIS A 146 -1.08 3.49 4.32
C HIS A 146 0.17 4.31 4.03
N VAL A 147 1.35 3.86 4.44
CA VAL A 147 2.60 4.58 4.18
C VAL A 147 3.16 4.17 2.82
N GLY A 148 3.17 5.11 1.87
CA GLY A 148 3.69 4.93 0.53
C GLY A 148 5.20 5.14 0.47
N LEU A 149 5.96 4.05 0.41
CA LEU A 149 7.43 4.10 0.55
C LEU A 149 8.14 4.78 -0.62
N ASN A 150 7.62 4.67 -1.86
CA ASN A 150 8.33 5.20 -3.02
C ASN A 150 8.27 6.73 -3.10
N ASP A 151 7.10 7.34 -3.01
CA ASP A 151 6.99 8.80 -3.02
C ASP A 151 7.53 9.40 -1.71
N MET A 152 7.42 8.68 -0.58
CA MET A 152 8.08 9.08 0.67
C MET A 152 9.60 9.21 0.49
N ARG A 153 10.25 8.21 -0.12
CA ARG A 153 11.70 8.28 -0.34
C ARG A 153 12.08 9.45 -1.25
N LEU A 154 11.26 9.74 -2.27
CA LEU A 154 11.46 10.89 -3.18
C LEU A 154 11.33 12.21 -2.41
N SER A 155 10.30 12.33 -1.58
CA SER A 155 10.07 13.50 -0.73
C SER A 155 11.17 13.74 0.30
N LEU A 156 11.83 12.67 0.78
CA LEU A 156 12.94 12.72 1.71
C LEU A 156 14.31 12.85 1.01
N GLY A 157 14.40 12.65 -0.31
CA GLY A 157 15.67 12.63 -1.05
C GLY A 157 16.51 11.38 -0.79
N TRP A 158 15.91 10.26 -0.40
CA TRP A 158 16.62 9.02 -0.05
C TRP A 158 16.87 8.11 -1.26
N PRO A 159 17.94 7.29 -1.25
CA PRO A 159 18.36 6.50 -2.43
C PRO A 159 17.32 5.47 -2.87
N SER A 160 16.66 4.79 -1.95
CA SER A 160 15.64 3.79 -2.25
C SER A 160 14.51 3.76 -1.21
N HIS A 161 13.35 3.23 -1.61
CA HIS A 161 12.22 3.04 -0.70
C HIS A 161 12.51 2.02 0.43
N PHE A 162 13.50 1.15 0.26
CA PHE A 162 13.94 0.24 1.32
C PHE A 162 14.69 0.96 2.45
N HIS A 163 15.35 2.09 2.17
CA HIS A 163 15.93 2.93 3.24
C HIS A 163 14.84 3.50 4.14
N VAL A 164 13.68 3.88 3.55
CA VAL A 164 12.52 4.28 4.37
C VAL A 164 12.07 3.12 5.25
N LEU A 165 12.00 1.91 4.69
CA LEU A 165 11.47 0.71 5.36
C LEU A 165 12.27 0.31 6.61
N VAL A 166 13.59 0.54 6.63
CA VAL A 166 14.46 0.21 7.78
C VAL A 166 14.73 1.38 8.72
N SER A 167 14.14 2.55 8.47
CA SER A 167 14.47 3.78 9.17
C SER A 167 13.69 3.94 10.49
N GLU A 168 14.33 4.56 11.47
CA GLU A 168 13.65 5.03 12.68
C GLU A 168 12.55 6.06 12.39
N PHE A 169 12.68 6.82 11.28
CA PHE A 169 11.62 7.73 10.83
C PHE A 169 10.31 6.97 10.61
N LEU A 170 10.35 5.86 9.87
CA LEU A 170 9.16 5.04 9.62
C LEU A 170 8.67 4.36 10.90
N GLU A 171 9.56 3.89 11.76
CA GLU A 171 9.19 3.27 13.04
C GLU A 171 8.37 4.23 13.91
N ARG A 172 8.85 5.47 14.08
CA ARG A 172 8.11 6.50 14.84
C ARG A 172 6.76 6.84 14.22
N LEU A 173 6.72 6.90 12.88
CA LEU A 173 5.47 7.17 12.15
C LEU A 173 4.45 6.05 12.36
N CYS A 174 4.87 4.80 12.22
CA CYS A 174 4.03 3.62 12.42
C CYS A 174 3.54 3.52 13.88
N ALA A 175 4.40 3.79 14.85
CA ALA A 175 4.03 3.80 16.27
C ALA A 175 2.92 4.83 16.54
N ALA A 176 3.05 6.06 16.07
CA ALA A 176 2.05 7.11 16.26
C ALA A 176 0.69 6.77 15.63
N ILE A 177 0.67 6.11 14.46
CA ILE A 177 -0.57 5.67 13.80
C ILE A 177 -1.26 4.57 14.61
N ARG A 178 -0.49 3.59 15.10
CA ARG A 178 -1.01 2.48 15.91
C ARG A 178 -1.53 2.93 17.27
N GLU A 179 -0.82 3.83 17.94
CA GLU A 179 -1.24 4.42 19.22
C GLU A 179 -2.59 5.16 19.13
N ALA A 180 -2.93 5.64 17.94
CA ALA A 180 -4.21 6.26 17.66
C ALA A 180 -5.33 5.27 17.28
N ASP A 181 -5.08 3.94 17.35
CA ASP A 181 -6.01 2.86 16.97
C ASP A 181 -6.47 2.98 15.49
N ILE A 182 -5.58 3.45 14.63
CA ILE A 182 -5.82 3.56 13.19
C ILE A 182 -5.13 2.38 12.48
N ARG A 183 -5.82 1.75 11.54
CA ARG A 183 -5.24 0.69 10.74
C ARG A 183 -4.02 1.20 9.99
N LEU A 184 -2.92 0.45 10.07
CA LEU A 184 -1.66 0.78 9.44
C LEU A 184 -1.41 -0.14 8.24
N GLY A 185 -1.22 0.46 7.05
CA GLY A 185 -0.63 -0.19 5.89
C GLY A 185 0.79 0.30 5.63
N VAL A 186 1.63 -0.56 5.09
CA VAL A 186 3.02 -0.17 4.73
C VAL A 186 3.42 -0.78 3.39
N GLY A 187 3.79 0.07 2.44
CA GLY A 187 4.44 -0.28 1.19
C GLY A 187 3.76 -1.38 0.39
N GLY A 188 4.58 -2.25 -0.21
CA GLY A 188 4.12 -3.39 -0.98
C GLY A 188 5.04 -4.60 -0.82
N VAL A 189 4.48 -5.79 -1.05
CA VAL A 189 5.16 -7.07 -0.85
C VAL A 189 5.29 -7.87 -2.15
N GLY A 190 6.36 -8.66 -2.24
CA GLY A 190 6.57 -9.71 -3.23
C GLY A 190 6.06 -11.06 -2.76
N ARG A 191 6.41 -12.13 -3.51
CA ARG A 191 6.13 -13.51 -3.13
C ARG A 191 7.03 -13.94 -1.96
N CYS A 192 6.49 -14.70 -1.01
CA CYS A 192 7.28 -15.33 0.05
C CYS A 192 8.31 -16.30 -0.56
N GLY A 193 9.54 -16.30 -0.04
CA GLY A 193 10.63 -17.14 -0.52
C GLY A 193 11.23 -16.72 -1.87
N ASP A 194 10.95 -15.49 -2.35
CA ASP A 194 11.51 -15.01 -3.62
C ASP A 194 12.89 -14.36 -3.42
N ASP A 195 13.94 -15.21 -3.55
CA ASP A 195 15.35 -14.79 -3.46
C ASP A 195 15.90 -14.25 -4.80
N GLY A 196 15.14 -14.37 -5.88
CA GLY A 196 15.54 -13.88 -7.20
C GLY A 196 15.41 -12.37 -7.39
N LEU A 197 15.00 -11.64 -6.34
CA LEU A 197 14.93 -10.19 -6.31
C LEU A 197 16.26 -9.59 -5.83
N PRO A 198 16.60 -8.37 -6.24
CA PRO A 198 17.77 -7.65 -5.71
C PRO A 198 17.77 -7.49 -4.18
N ILE A 199 16.59 -7.40 -3.60
CA ILE A 199 16.32 -7.46 -2.16
C ILE A 199 15.40 -8.67 -1.93
N PRO A 200 15.82 -9.67 -1.16
CA PRO A 200 14.98 -10.83 -0.85
C PRO A 200 13.63 -10.42 -0.28
N SER A 201 12.57 -11.02 -0.80
CA SER A 201 11.20 -10.66 -0.44
C SER A 201 10.94 -10.87 1.06
N ASP A 202 11.50 -11.91 1.65
CA ASP A 202 11.30 -12.25 3.06
C ASP A 202 11.84 -11.18 4.02
N LEU A 203 12.93 -10.49 3.65
CA LEU A 203 13.42 -9.35 4.43
C LEU A 203 12.43 -8.18 4.45
N VAL A 204 11.69 -7.98 3.34
CA VAL A 204 10.66 -6.96 3.24
C VAL A 204 9.40 -7.38 4.01
N ILE A 205 8.97 -8.62 3.86
CA ILE A 205 7.78 -9.17 4.55
C ILE A 205 7.97 -9.12 6.07
N ALA A 206 9.16 -9.45 6.59
CA ALA A 206 9.47 -9.41 8.01
C ALA A 206 9.35 -7.99 8.63
N GLN A 207 9.46 -6.92 7.82
CA GLN A 207 9.28 -5.57 8.32
C GLN A 207 7.81 -5.25 8.64
N LEU A 208 6.84 -5.93 8.03
CA LEU A 208 5.43 -5.66 8.26
C LEU A 208 4.99 -5.94 9.70
N PRO A 209 5.18 -7.15 10.26
CA PRO A 209 4.88 -7.40 11.66
C PRO A 209 5.77 -6.57 12.60
N ARG A 210 7.06 -6.34 12.26
CA ARG A 210 7.95 -5.49 13.05
C ARG A 210 7.38 -4.07 13.24
N LEU A 211 6.81 -3.49 12.19
CA LEU A 211 6.18 -2.17 12.21
C LEU A 211 4.74 -2.19 12.74
N GLY A 212 4.16 -3.38 12.94
CA GLY A 212 2.76 -3.55 13.31
C GLY A 212 1.79 -3.20 12.17
N ALA A 213 2.22 -3.32 10.93
CA ALA A 213 1.35 -3.12 9.77
C ALA A 213 0.34 -4.26 9.66
N THR A 214 -0.88 -3.96 9.24
CA THR A 214 -1.98 -4.91 9.05
C THR A 214 -2.50 -4.90 7.63
N SER A 215 -1.87 -4.14 6.74
CA SER A 215 -2.16 -4.14 5.31
C SER A 215 -0.92 -3.82 4.46
N ALA A 216 -0.90 -4.33 3.21
CA ALA A 216 0.10 -4.00 2.20
C ALA A 216 -0.48 -4.10 0.79
N LEU A 217 0.18 -3.43 -0.18
CA LEU A 217 -0.09 -3.63 -1.58
C LEU A 217 0.62 -4.92 -2.07
N LEU A 218 0.02 -5.66 -2.99
CA LEU A 218 0.75 -6.63 -3.79
C LEU A 218 1.59 -5.86 -4.82
N SER A 219 2.91 -5.92 -4.66
CA SER A 219 3.81 -5.18 -5.53
C SER A 219 3.95 -5.85 -6.91
N ARG A 220 4.50 -5.14 -7.88
CA ARG A 220 4.83 -5.73 -9.19
C ARG A 220 5.78 -6.91 -9.10
N ALA A 221 6.63 -6.94 -8.09
CA ALA A 221 7.52 -8.07 -7.83
C ALA A 221 6.74 -9.36 -7.55
N PHE A 222 5.52 -9.26 -6.99
CA PHE A 222 4.64 -10.41 -6.79
C PHE A 222 4.25 -11.07 -8.13
N PHE A 223 4.05 -10.26 -9.17
CA PHE A 223 3.59 -10.69 -10.51
C PHE A 223 4.72 -10.72 -11.55
N ARG A 224 6.00 -10.68 -11.11
CA ARG A 224 7.12 -10.78 -12.05
C ARG A 224 7.16 -12.16 -12.74
N PRO A 225 7.65 -12.24 -13.99
CA PRO A 225 7.87 -13.53 -14.67
C PRO A 225 8.90 -14.43 -13.94
N PRO A 226 8.70 -15.76 -13.96
CA PRO A 226 7.49 -16.41 -14.44
C PRO A 226 6.29 -16.14 -13.52
N MET A 227 5.12 -15.94 -14.15
CA MET A 227 3.87 -15.77 -13.39
C MET A 227 3.60 -17.04 -12.56
N PRO A 228 3.04 -16.91 -11.33
CA PRO A 228 2.65 -18.06 -10.54
C PRO A 228 1.65 -18.94 -11.31
N GLU A 229 1.91 -20.24 -11.38
CA GLU A 229 0.95 -21.20 -11.95
C GLU A 229 -0.30 -21.32 -11.07
N ASP A 230 -0.13 -21.24 -9.75
CA ASP A 230 -1.22 -21.22 -8.76
C ASP A 230 -1.11 -19.98 -7.86
N LEU A 231 -1.88 -18.94 -8.21
CA LEU A 231 -1.95 -17.70 -7.43
C LEU A 231 -2.49 -17.94 -6.02
N GLY A 232 -3.43 -18.88 -5.87
CA GLY A 232 -3.99 -19.25 -4.56
C GLY A 232 -2.95 -19.87 -3.64
N LEU A 233 -2.04 -20.69 -4.18
CA LEU A 233 -0.93 -21.25 -3.40
C LEU A 233 0.01 -20.12 -2.94
N GLU A 234 0.38 -19.19 -3.81
CA GLU A 234 1.26 -18.08 -3.45
C GLU A 234 0.63 -17.15 -2.39
N MET A 235 -0.68 -16.91 -2.47
CA MET A 235 -1.40 -16.14 -1.46
C MET A 235 -1.42 -16.86 -0.11
N ARG A 236 -1.65 -18.18 -0.09
CA ARG A 236 -1.57 -18.98 1.15
C ARG A 236 -0.17 -18.96 1.74
N ARG A 237 0.88 -19.07 0.91
CA ARG A 237 2.29 -18.99 1.36
C ARG A 237 2.58 -17.61 1.97
N LEU A 238 2.18 -16.54 1.32
CA LEU A 238 2.37 -15.18 1.85
C LEU A 238 1.67 -14.99 3.20
N ARG A 239 0.41 -15.44 3.33
CA ARG A 239 -0.33 -15.35 4.59
C ARG A 239 0.30 -16.21 5.70
N ALA A 240 0.77 -17.41 5.36
CA ALA A 240 1.49 -18.28 6.32
C ALA A 240 2.81 -17.65 6.77
N CYS A 241 3.56 -17.04 5.86
CA CYS A 241 4.79 -16.31 6.16
C CYS A 241 4.54 -15.10 7.08
N LEU A 242 3.48 -14.31 6.80
CA LEU A 242 3.07 -13.20 7.67
C LEU A 242 2.70 -13.68 9.08
N GLU A 243 1.96 -14.79 9.19
CA GLU A 243 1.59 -15.40 10.48
C GLU A 243 2.83 -15.85 11.25
N GLU A 244 3.72 -16.60 10.59
CA GLU A 244 4.96 -17.08 11.17
C GLU A 244 5.82 -15.93 11.69
N TYR A 245 6.05 -14.90 10.87
CA TYR A 245 6.91 -13.77 11.25
C TYR A 245 6.26 -12.90 12.34
N SER A 246 4.93 -12.81 12.40
CA SER A 246 4.25 -12.09 13.48
C SER A 246 4.42 -12.76 14.86
N ALA A 247 4.70 -14.06 14.88
CA ALA A 247 4.94 -14.83 16.09
C ALA A 247 6.41 -14.85 16.53
N MET A 248 7.32 -14.30 15.70
CA MET A 248 8.75 -14.27 16.01
C MET A 248 9.08 -13.26 17.12
N PRO A 249 10.11 -13.55 17.95
CA PRO A 249 10.59 -12.59 18.93
C PRO A 249 11.03 -11.27 18.30
N GLU A 250 10.89 -10.17 19.04
CA GLU A 250 11.32 -8.84 18.60
C GLU A 250 12.78 -8.82 18.15
N GLU A 251 13.66 -9.49 18.86
CA GLU A 251 15.08 -9.62 18.50
C GLU A 251 15.29 -10.22 17.10
N TRP A 252 14.49 -11.23 16.73
CA TRP A 252 14.54 -11.81 15.40
C TRP A 252 14.10 -10.81 14.33
N LEU A 253 13.01 -10.08 14.57
CA LEU A 253 12.51 -9.05 13.66
C LEU A 253 13.50 -7.90 13.47
N LEU A 254 14.16 -7.47 14.55
CA LEU A 254 15.24 -6.48 14.50
C LEU A 254 16.45 -7.01 13.72
N GLY A 255 16.80 -8.29 13.89
CA GLY A 255 17.84 -8.95 13.09
C GLY A 255 17.55 -8.92 11.59
N ARG A 256 16.29 -9.12 11.17
CA ARG A 256 15.88 -9.01 9.76
C ARG A 256 15.98 -7.58 9.23
N ARG A 257 15.67 -6.57 10.07
CA ARG A 257 15.89 -5.16 9.74
C ARG A 257 17.37 -4.88 9.52
N ASP A 258 18.22 -5.32 10.43
CA ASP A 258 19.67 -5.05 10.38
C ASP A 258 20.32 -5.74 9.18
N GLU A 259 19.87 -6.96 8.83
CA GLU A 259 20.30 -7.66 7.62
C GLU A 259 19.91 -6.88 6.35
N LEU A 260 18.66 -6.38 6.29
CA LEU A 260 18.22 -5.52 5.18
C LEU A 260 19.05 -4.24 5.11
N ALA A 261 19.27 -3.57 6.24
CA ALA A 261 20.08 -2.35 6.31
C ALA A 261 21.52 -2.59 5.83
N ALA A 262 22.15 -3.69 6.25
CA ALA A 262 23.50 -4.08 5.82
C ALA A 262 23.56 -4.39 4.31
N LEU A 263 22.49 -4.99 3.75
CA LEU A 263 22.38 -5.23 2.31
C LEU A 263 22.27 -3.92 1.53
N LEU A 264 21.48 -2.97 2.04
CA LEU A 264 21.32 -1.64 1.44
C LEU A 264 22.64 -0.85 1.45
N ALA A 265 23.39 -0.84 2.55
CA ALA A 265 24.69 -0.16 2.64
C ALA A 265 25.70 -0.71 1.62
N ARG A 266 25.67 -2.02 1.35
CA ARG A 266 26.52 -2.62 0.31
C ARG A 266 26.08 -2.26 -1.12
N ARG A 267 24.78 -2.09 -1.34
CA ARG A 267 24.21 -1.89 -2.68
C ARG A 267 24.14 -0.41 -3.08
N PHE A 268 24.04 0.47 -2.12
CA PHE A 268 23.97 1.91 -2.27
C PHE A 268 25.04 2.55 -1.38
N PRO A 269 26.34 2.38 -1.71
CA PRO A 269 27.40 3.06 -0.96
C PRO A 269 27.25 4.58 -1.11
N ASP A 270 27.63 5.33 -0.07
CA ASP A 270 27.61 6.79 -0.02
C ASP A 270 28.50 7.42 -1.11
#